data_d8e2311cc482f4568f2de249b1c9dae2
#
_entry.id   d8e2311cc482f4568f2de249b1c9dae2
#
_cell.length_a   1.000
_cell.length_b   1.000
_cell.length_c   1.000
_cell.angle_alpha   90.00
_cell.angle_beta   90.00
_cell.angle_gamma   90.00
#
_symmetry.space_group_name_H-M   'P 1'
#
loop_
_entity.id
_entity.type
_entity.pdbx_description
1 polymer ?
#
loop_
_entity_poly.entity_id
_entity_poly.type
_entity_poly.pdbx_seq_one_letter_code
_entity_poly.pdbx_strand_id
1 'polypeptide(L)'
;MKGGKIMIKFTKMHGLGNDYVYIDATAKTGQKIENESDLAKFVSNRHFGIGSDGLILICDSKVADFKMRMFNYDGSEAEMCGNGIRCVGKFVYDKGLTNKTTVTIETLAGIKTLKFNLKDKKVETVRVDMGEPILNPEMIPVISSENPVKDLKLKALDKEFIFTCVSMGNPHAITVVKDTEKFDVETYGRILEAVSYTHLTLP
;
A
#
# COMPACT_ATOMS: atom_id res chain seq x y z
N MET A 1 24.09 -3.61 31.87
CA MET A 1 23.97 -4.35 30.57
C MET A 1 24.30 -3.35 29.46
N LYS A 2 25.36 -3.58 28.67
CA LYS A 2 25.70 -2.71 27.54
C LYS A 2 24.65 -2.97 26.42
N GLY A 3 23.68 -2.08 26.26
CA GLY A 3 22.78 -2.10 25.15
C GLY A 3 23.55 -1.88 23.84
N GLY A 4 23.80 -2.95 23.09
CA GLY A 4 24.41 -2.85 21.78
C GLY A 4 23.51 -1.97 20.89
N LYS A 5 24.09 -0.97 20.23
CA LYS A 5 23.40 -0.11 19.27
C LYS A 5 22.96 -1.01 18.09
N ILE A 6 21.69 -1.34 18.00
CA ILE A 6 21.15 -2.08 16.86
C ILE A 6 21.04 -1.06 15.71
N MET A 7 21.80 -1.29 14.64
CA MET A 7 21.68 -0.50 13.42
C MET A 7 20.79 -1.23 12.43
N ILE A 8 19.68 -0.61 12.04
CA ILE A 8 18.78 -1.12 11.02
C ILE A 8 19.09 -0.43 9.69
N LYS A 9 19.39 -1.23 8.65
CA LYS A 9 19.58 -0.73 7.29
C LYS A 9 18.24 -0.62 6.61
N PHE A 10 17.97 0.51 6.00
CA PHE A 10 16.73 0.77 5.28
C PHE A 10 16.99 1.43 3.92
N THR A 11 15.97 1.46 3.09
CA THR A 11 15.94 2.25 1.85
C THR A 11 14.61 3.02 1.83
N LYS A 12 14.63 4.31 1.55
CA LYS A 12 13.42 5.08 1.32
C LYS A 12 13.10 5.07 -0.17
N MET A 13 11.87 4.71 -0.55
CA MET A 13 11.40 4.67 -1.93
C MET A 13 9.97 5.19 -2.00
N HIS A 14 9.54 5.61 -3.17
CA HIS A 14 8.17 6.02 -3.43
C HIS A 14 7.64 5.50 -4.77
N GLY A 15 6.33 5.26 -4.85
CA GLY A 15 5.59 5.05 -6.08
C GLY A 15 4.55 6.15 -6.22
N LEU A 16 4.70 7.04 -7.20
CA LEU A 16 3.79 8.18 -7.44
C LEU A 16 3.60 9.09 -6.21
N GLY A 17 4.67 9.36 -5.46
CA GLY A 17 4.63 10.21 -4.27
C GLY A 17 4.31 9.48 -2.96
N ASN A 18 3.66 8.33 -3.01
CA ASN A 18 3.37 7.50 -1.84
C ASN A 18 4.67 6.81 -1.37
N ASP A 19 5.24 7.30 -0.28
CA ASP A 19 6.60 7.00 0.16
C ASP A 19 6.62 6.09 1.40
N TYR A 20 7.48 5.08 1.36
CA TYR A 20 7.68 4.12 2.45
C TYR A 20 9.14 3.94 2.79
N VAL A 21 9.39 3.54 4.04
CA VAL A 21 10.67 2.98 4.47
C VAL A 21 10.66 1.49 4.22
N TYR A 22 11.65 0.97 3.48
CA TYR A 22 11.79 -0.45 3.13
C TYR A 22 12.94 -1.05 3.90
N ILE A 23 12.68 -2.19 4.56
CA ILE A 23 13.67 -2.94 5.32
C ILE A 23 13.72 -4.38 4.79
N ASP A 24 14.93 -4.84 4.45
CA ASP A 24 15.18 -6.24 4.19
C ASP A 24 15.24 -7.01 5.51
N ALA A 25 14.17 -7.72 5.82
CA ALA A 25 14.01 -8.57 6.99
C ALA A 25 14.11 -10.07 6.63
N THR A 26 14.71 -10.40 5.47
CA THR A 26 14.98 -11.79 5.10
C THR A 26 16.10 -12.37 5.96
N ALA A 27 16.13 -13.71 6.07
CA ALA A 27 17.18 -14.40 6.81
C ALA A 27 18.59 -14.08 6.27
N LYS A 28 18.70 -13.69 4.99
CA LYS A 28 19.96 -13.31 4.35
C LYS A 28 20.63 -12.10 5.03
N THR A 29 19.86 -11.14 5.50
CA THR A 29 20.41 -9.97 6.22
C THR A 29 20.52 -10.18 7.71
N GLY A 30 19.76 -11.14 8.26
CA GLY A 30 19.68 -11.39 9.70
C GLY A 30 19.10 -10.25 10.51
N GLN A 31 18.51 -9.22 9.85
CA GLN A 31 17.84 -8.12 10.54
C GLN A 31 16.54 -8.62 11.17
N LYS A 32 16.51 -8.70 12.50
CA LYS A 32 15.29 -8.97 13.25
C LYS A 32 14.63 -7.66 13.62
N ILE A 33 13.38 -7.50 13.21
CA ILE A 33 12.57 -6.36 13.60
C ILE A 33 11.63 -6.85 14.72
N GLU A 34 11.79 -6.26 15.88
CA GLU A 34 10.90 -6.44 17.01
C GLU A 34 9.98 -5.22 17.08
N ASN A 35 8.69 -5.44 17.37
CA ASN A 35 7.69 -4.40 17.50
C ASN A 35 7.56 -3.52 16.23
N GLU A 36 7.19 -4.14 15.13
CA GLU A 36 7.10 -3.52 13.80
C GLU A 36 6.14 -2.33 13.80
N SER A 37 5.04 -2.40 14.57
CA SER A 37 4.05 -1.32 14.71
C SER A 37 4.68 -0.04 15.27
N ASP A 38 5.44 -0.14 16.38
CA ASP A 38 6.09 1.03 16.96
C ASP A 38 7.24 1.54 16.10
N LEU A 39 7.95 0.63 15.43
CA LEU A 39 8.97 1.03 14.46
C LEU A 39 8.33 1.82 13.30
N ALA A 40 7.18 1.37 12.78
CA ALA A 40 6.45 2.07 11.73
C ALA A 40 6.06 3.48 12.15
N LYS A 41 5.48 3.66 13.34
CA LYS A 41 5.17 4.98 13.91
C LYS A 41 6.40 5.86 14.01
N PHE A 42 7.51 5.32 14.53
CA PHE A 42 8.74 6.07 14.69
C PHE A 42 9.35 6.51 13.36
N VAL A 43 9.54 5.57 12.40
CA VAL A 43 10.18 5.90 11.12
C VAL A 43 9.31 6.78 10.24
N SER A 44 7.98 6.69 10.36
CA SER A 44 7.05 7.48 9.56
C SER A 44 6.93 8.92 10.00
N ASN A 45 7.30 9.24 11.25
CA ASN A 45 7.23 10.61 11.72
C ASN A 45 8.10 11.54 10.88
N ARG A 46 7.47 12.56 10.25
CA ARG A 46 8.14 13.43 9.27
C ARG A 46 9.04 14.48 9.94
N HIS A 47 8.93 14.68 11.25
CA HIS A 47 9.74 15.65 12.00
C HIS A 47 10.86 14.98 12.81
N PHE A 48 10.58 13.83 13.41
CA PHE A 48 11.52 13.18 14.34
C PHE A 48 11.99 11.80 13.88
N GLY A 49 11.41 11.27 12.81
CA GLY A 49 11.80 10.01 12.19
C GLY A 49 12.43 10.21 10.80
N ILE A 50 12.27 9.23 9.93
CA ILE A 50 12.71 9.30 8.53
C ILE A 50 11.68 10.09 7.71
N GLY A 51 10.41 10.03 8.10
CA GLY A 51 9.26 10.61 7.42
C GLY A 51 8.81 9.76 6.24
N SER A 52 7.62 9.19 6.33
CA SER A 52 7.03 8.35 5.27
C SER A 52 5.55 8.12 5.53
N ASP A 53 4.85 7.52 4.58
CA ASP A 53 3.47 7.09 4.74
C ASP A 53 3.39 5.76 5.53
N GLY A 54 4.54 5.08 5.72
CA GLY A 54 4.60 3.85 6.49
C GLY A 54 5.91 3.09 6.32
N LEU A 55 5.88 1.84 6.79
CA LEU A 55 6.99 0.89 6.78
C LEU A 55 6.62 -0.34 5.96
N ILE A 56 7.53 -0.80 5.11
CA ILE A 56 7.40 -2.08 4.41
C ILE A 56 8.58 -2.98 4.77
N LEU A 57 8.26 -4.17 5.25
CA LEU A 57 9.22 -5.23 5.52
C LEU A 57 9.19 -6.24 4.38
N ILE A 58 10.36 -6.57 3.86
CA ILE A 58 10.55 -7.63 2.87
C ILE A 58 11.06 -8.84 3.62
N CYS A 59 10.23 -9.87 3.71
CA CYS A 59 10.48 -11.08 4.50
C CYS A 59 10.60 -12.31 3.60
N ASP A 60 11.12 -13.41 4.17
CA ASP A 60 11.02 -14.72 3.54
C ASP A 60 9.56 -15.20 3.52
N SER A 61 9.19 -15.97 2.51
CA SER A 61 7.90 -16.64 2.38
C SER A 61 8.09 -18.15 2.27
N LYS A 62 7.09 -18.91 2.73
CA LYS A 62 7.02 -20.36 2.51
C LYS A 62 6.22 -20.75 1.27
N VAL A 63 5.50 -19.79 0.69
CA VAL A 63 4.51 -20.02 -0.40
C VAL A 63 4.76 -19.14 -1.62
N ALA A 64 5.69 -18.18 -1.53
CA ALA A 64 6.05 -17.24 -2.60
C ALA A 64 7.57 -16.99 -2.59
N ASP A 65 8.07 -16.21 -3.55
CA ASP A 65 9.49 -15.84 -3.57
C ASP A 65 9.86 -14.94 -2.39
N PHE A 66 8.96 -14.02 -2.01
CA PHE A 66 9.09 -13.12 -0.86
C PHE A 66 7.73 -12.88 -0.22
N LYS A 67 7.76 -12.28 0.99
CA LYS A 67 6.59 -11.76 1.68
C LYS A 67 6.75 -10.27 1.93
N MET A 68 5.70 -9.50 1.62
CA MET A 68 5.57 -8.10 1.97
C MET A 68 4.67 -7.98 3.20
N ARG A 69 5.19 -7.34 4.26
CA ARG A 69 4.39 -6.86 5.37
C ARG A 69 4.42 -5.33 5.35
N MET A 70 3.28 -4.72 5.42
CA MET A 70 3.14 -3.27 5.30
C MET A 70 2.44 -2.70 6.52
N PHE A 71 3.01 -1.65 7.06
CA PHE A 71 2.49 -0.92 8.22
C PHE A 71 2.29 0.54 7.85
N ASN A 72 1.11 1.07 8.17
CA ASN A 72 0.81 2.47 8.01
C ASN A 72 1.58 3.33 9.02
N TYR A 73 1.56 4.64 8.84
CA TYR A 73 2.21 5.60 9.75
C TYR A 73 1.69 5.53 11.20
N ASP A 74 0.47 5.04 11.42
CA ASP A 74 -0.16 4.84 12.73
C ASP A 74 0.20 3.48 13.37
N GLY A 75 0.97 2.64 12.66
CA GLY A 75 1.42 1.32 13.09
C GLY A 75 0.44 0.19 12.82
N SER A 76 -0.71 0.46 12.20
CA SER A 76 -1.63 -0.59 11.73
C SER A 76 -0.99 -1.39 10.59
N GLU A 77 -1.17 -2.72 10.56
CA GLU A 77 -0.75 -3.56 9.44
C GLU A 77 -1.83 -3.54 8.37
N ALA A 78 -1.46 -3.19 7.13
CA ALA A 78 -2.37 -3.09 6.02
C ALA A 78 -2.21 -4.27 5.04
N GLU A 79 -3.29 -4.58 4.32
CA GLU A 79 -3.36 -5.78 3.49
C GLU A 79 -2.46 -5.70 2.25
N MET A 80 -2.46 -4.56 1.56
CA MET A 80 -1.76 -4.38 0.29
C MET A 80 -1.69 -2.91 -0.13
N CYS A 81 -0.59 -2.54 -0.81
CA CYS A 81 -0.41 -1.26 -1.47
C CYS A 81 0.18 -1.46 -2.86
N GLY A 82 -0.58 -1.12 -3.90
CA GLY A 82 -0.13 -1.24 -5.29
C GLY A 82 1.11 -0.41 -5.61
N ASN A 83 1.27 0.76 -4.99
CA ASN A 83 2.47 1.58 -5.11
C ASN A 83 3.65 0.92 -4.39
N GLY A 84 3.44 0.48 -3.16
CA GLY A 84 4.45 -0.14 -2.32
C GLY A 84 5.00 -1.44 -2.90
N ILE A 85 4.15 -2.32 -3.42
CA ILE A 85 4.59 -3.61 -3.96
C ILE A 85 5.44 -3.46 -5.23
N ARG A 86 5.23 -2.41 -6.06
CA ARG A 86 6.12 -2.11 -7.19
C ARG A 86 7.53 -1.75 -6.70
N CYS A 87 7.61 -0.99 -5.64
CA CYS A 87 8.89 -0.68 -5.00
C CYS A 87 9.54 -1.93 -4.40
N VAL A 88 8.77 -2.86 -3.79
CA VAL A 88 9.29 -4.17 -3.34
C VAL A 88 9.90 -4.92 -4.51
N GLY A 89 9.21 -5.00 -5.66
CA GLY A 89 9.73 -5.65 -6.86
C GLY A 89 11.08 -5.07 -7.30
N LYS A 90 11.16 -3.75 -7.38
CA LYS A 90 12.42 -3.05 -7.71
C LYS A 90 13.49 -3.30 -6.66
N PHE A 91 13.14 -3.27 -5.37
CA PHE A 91 14.07 -3.50 -4.27
C PHE A 91 14.71 -4.89 -4.34
N VAL A 92 13.91 -5.96 -4.45
CA VAL A 92 14.42 -7.33 -4.39
C VAL A 92 15.34 -7.64 -5.57
N TYR A 93 15.08 -7.06 -6.74
CA TYR A 93 15.95 -7.22 -7.90
C TYR A 93 17.21 -6.34 -7.82
N ASP A 94 17.06 -5.05 -7.64
CA ASP A 94 18.17 -4.08 -7.67
C ASP A 94 19.16 -4.28 -6.51
N LYS A 95 18.71 -4.84 -5.38
CA LYS A 95 19.56 -5.21 -4.23
C LYS A 95 20.14 -6.61 -4.33
N GLY A 96 19.85 -7.35 -5.40
CA GLY A 96 20.41 -8.69 -5.63
C GLY A 96 19.88 -9.77 -4.69
N LEU A 97 18.65 -9.61 -4.19
CA LEU A 97 17.95 -10.66 -3.44
C LEU A 97 17.47 -11.76 -4.39
N THR A 98 17.18 -11.39 -5.65
CA THR A 98 16.82 -12.31 -6.73
C THR A 98 17.40 -11.84 -8.06
N ASN A 99 17.53 -12.76 -9.02
CA ASN A 99 17.84 -12.48 -10.42
C ASN A 99 16.67 -12.81 -11.36
N LYS A 100 15.52 -13.24 -10.80
CA LYS A 100 14.31 -13.50 -11.57
C LYS A 100 13.69 -12.20 -12.05
N THR A 101 13.18 -12.19 -13.28
CA THR A 101 12.41 -11.06 -13.84
C THR A 101 10.90 -11.20 -13.63
N THR A 102 10.48 -12.34 -13.08
CA THR A 102 9.12 -12.56 -12.59
C THR A 102 9.22 -13.15 -11.21
N VAL A 103 8.56 -12.53 -10.25
CA VAL A 103 8.54 -12.96 -8.84
C VAL A 103 7.13 -12.99 -8.30
N THR A 104 6.91 -13.80 -7.27
CA THR A 104 5.68 -13.84 -6.50
C THR A 104 5.91 -13.22 -5.13
N ILE A 105 4.96 -12.41 -4.67
CA ILE A 105 4.99 -11.76 -3.36
C ILE A 105 3.76 -12.16 -2.57
N GLU A 106 3.96 -12.79 -1.42
CA GLU A 106 2.92 -13.04 -0.43
C GLU A 106 2.53 -11.71 0.24
N THR A 107 1.24 -11.40 0.28
CA THR A 107 0.64 -10.26 0.99
C THR A 107 -0.56 -10.73 1.79
N LEU A 108 -1.11 -9.92 2.69
CA LEU A 108 -2.38 -10.23 3.37
C LEU A 108 -3.56 -10.30 2.39
N ALA A 109 -3.48 -9.61 1.23
CA ALA A 109 -4.45 -9.69 0.12
C ALA A 109 -4.12 -10.82 -0.88
N GLY A 110 -3.40 -11.86 -0.45
CA GLY A 110 -3.02 -13.00 -1.29
C GLY A 110 -1.68 -12.83 -2.02
N ILE A 111 -1.35 -13.81 -2.85
CA ILE A 111 -0.09 -13.82 -3.62
C ILE A 111 -0.25 -12.95 -4.86
N LYS A 112 0.69 -12.04 -5.07
CA LYS A 112 0.74 -11.16 -6.26
C LYS A 112 1.93 -11.54 -7.13
N THR A 113 1.71 -11.57 -8.45
CA THR A 113 2.78 -11.82 -9.43
C THR A 113 3.28 -10.50 -10.00
N LEU A 114 4.57 -10.30 -9.93
CA LEU A 114 5.27 -9.12 -10.45
C LEU A 114 6.14 -9.51 -11.64
N LYS A 115 6.06 -8.73 -12.73
CA LYS A 115 6.95 -8.84 -13.90
C LYS A 115 7.76 -7.55 -14.03
N PHE A 116 9.08 -7.70 -14.20
CA PHE A 116 10.01 -6.58 -14.28
C PHE A 116 10.42 -6.30 -15.72
N ASN A 117 10.35 -5.03 -16.11
CA ASN A 117 11.04 -4.53 -17.29
C ASN A 117 12.37 -3.92 -16.84
N LEU A 118 13.45 -4.40 -17.45
CA LEU A 118 14.79 -4.01 -17.07
C LEU A 118 15.36 -3.01 -18.09
N LYS A 119 16.10 -2.03 -17.57
CA LYS A 119 16.96 -1.16 -18.32
C LYS A 119 18.27 -1.02 -17.55
N ASP A 120 19.40 -1.13 -18.26
CA ASP A 120 20.74 -1.04 -17.68
C ASP A 120 20.94 -1.96 -16.44
N LYS A 121 20.43 -3.19 -16.51
CA LYS A 121 20.45 -4.20 -15.44
C LYS A 121 19.72 -3.79 -14.15
N LYS A 122 18.82 -2.80 -14.21
CA LYS A 122 17.95 -2.37 -13.12
C LYS A 122 16.50 -2.43 -13.53
N VAL A 123 15.62 -2.53 -12.54
CA VAL A 123 14.19 -2.48 -12.79
C VAL A 123 13.79 -1.04 -13.14
N GLU A 124 13.29 -0.85 -14.36
CA GLU A 124 12.71 0.42 -14.82
C GLU A 124 11.23 0.49 -14.46
N THR A 125 10.47 -0.55 -14.80
CA THR A 125 9.05 -0.64 -14.47
C THR A 125 8.68 -2.00 -13.91
N VAL A 126 7.62 -2.04 -13.10
CA VAL A 126 7.05 -3.27 -12.53
C VAL A 126 5.58 -3.37 -12.91
N ARG A 127 5.23 -4.45 -13.59
CA ARG A 127 3.82 -4.83 -13.81
C ARG A 127 3.40 -5.75 -12.68
N VAL A 128 2.28 -5.43 -12.03
CA VAL A 128 1.69 -6.22 -10.96
C VAL A 128 0.38 -6.82 -11.45
N ASP A 129 0.19 -8.11 -11.26
CA ASP A 129 -1.11 -8.75 -11.41
C ASP A 129 -1.89 -8.51 -10.11
N MET A 130 -2.87 -7.61 -10.18
CA MET A 130 -3.71 -7.23 -9.03
C MET A 130 -4.88 -8.20 -8.82
N GLY A 131 -5.12 -9.11 -9.78
CA GLY A 131 -6.32 -9.95 -9.83
C GLY A 131 -7.53 -9.20 -10.37
N GLU A 132 -8.70 -9.77 -10.19
CA GLU A 132 -9.97 -9.19 -10.64
C GLU A 132 -10.51 -8.19 -9.60
N PRO A 133 -11.18 -7.11 -10.05
CA PRO A 133 -11.83 -6.18 -9.15
C PRO A 133 -13.02 -6.84 -8.44
N ILE A 134 -13.12 -6.61 -7.14
CA ILE A 134 -14.26 -7.04 -6.33
C ILE A 134 -15.32 -5.95 -6.42
N LEU A 135 -16.52 -6.32 -6.90
CA LEU A 135 -17.63 -5.40 -7.12
C LEU A 135 -18.81 -5.67 -6.17
N ASN A 136 -18.78 -6.76 -5.42
CA ASN A 136 -19.79 -7.09 -4.42
C ASN A 136 -19.72 -6.10 -3.24
N PRO A 137 -20.81 -5.35 -2.94
CA PRO A 137 -20.81 -4.32 -1.90
C PRO A 137 -20.41 -4.84 -0.51
N GLU A 138 -20.82 -6.03 -0.12
CA GLU A 138 -20.45 -6.64 1.16
C GLU A 138 -18.94 -6.87 1.30
N MET A 139 -18.27 -7.16 0.17
CA MET A 139 -16.82 -7.39 0.14
C MET A 139 -16.01 -6.09 -0.07
N ILE A 140 -16.69 -4.98 -0.40
CA ILE A 140 -16.08 -3.63 -0.50
C ILE A 140 -16.25 -2.86 0.81
N PRO A 141 -16.84 -3.38 1.83
CA PRO A 141 -17.68 -2.90 2.93
C PRO A 141 -18.46 -1.59 2.62
N VAL A 142 -19.35 -1.66 1.64
CA VAL A 142 -20.26 -0.56 1.28
C VAL A 142 -21.71 -0.97 1.56
N ILE A 143 -22.46 -0.12 2.23
CA ILE A 143 -23.89 -0.31 2.45
C ILE A 143 -24.65 0.10 1.19
N SER A 144 -25.08 -0.88 0.41
CA SER A 144 -25.87 -0.66 -0.80
C SER A 144 -26.76 -1.86 -1.10
N SER A 145 -27.93 -1.62 -1.65
CA SER A 145 -28.80 -2.66 -2.23
C SER A 145 -28.43 -2.98 -3.69
N GLU A 146 -27.56 -2.16 -4.30
CA GLU A 146 -27.11 -2.34 -5.68
C GLU A 146 -25.85 -3.21 -5.74
N ASN A 147 -25.78 -4.13 -6.71
CA ASN A 147 -24.61 -4.96 -6.98
C ASN A 147 -24.42 -5.11 -8.51
N PRO A 148 -23.35 -4.54 -9.09
CA PRO A 148 -22.32 -3.71 -8.47
C PRO A 148 -22.81 -2.32 -8.06
N VAL A 149 -22.13 -1.71 -7.09
CA VAL A 149 -22.44 -0.35 -6.62
C VAL A 149 -21.91 0.66 -7.63
N LYS A 150 -22.81 1.12 -8.49
CA LYS A 150 -22.59 2.18 -9.48
C LYS A 150 -23.55 3.32 -9.18
N ASP A 151 -23.15 4.52 -9.57
CA ASP A 151 -23.98 5.72 -9.46
C ASP A 151 -24.45 6.04 -8.03
N LEU A 152 -23.69 5.61 -7.00
CA LEU A 152 -23.96 5.96 -5.61
C LEU A 152 -23.83 7.48 -5.43
N LYS A 153 -24.94 8.11 -5.11
CA LYS A 153 -25.01 9.56 -4.92
C LYS A 153 -24.69 9.95 -3.49
N LEU A 154 -23.65 10.73 -3.31
CA LEU A 154 -23.26 11.31 -2.02
C LEU A 154 -23.20 12.82 -2.12
N LYS A 155 -23.74 13.51 -1.10
CA LYS A 155 -23.73 14.96 -1.03
C LYS A 155 -22.65 15.42 -0.04
N ALA A 156 -21.82 16.34 -0.48
CA ALA A 156 -20.88 17.05 0.37
C ALA A 156 -21.03 18.55 0.14
N LEU A 157 -21.39 19.28 1.19
CA LEU A 157 -21.72 20.71 1.14
C LEU A 157 -22.78 21.00 0.08
N ASP A 158 -22.42 21.80 -0.92
CA ASP A 158 -23.26 22.28 -2.02
C ASP A 158 -23.25 21.36 -3.25
N LYS A 159 -22.46 20.29 -3.25
CA LYS A 159 -22.28 19.42 -4.42
C LYS A 159 -22.75 18.00 -4.18
N GLU A 160 -23.29 17.40 -5.23
CA GLU A 160 -23.58 15.97 -5.33
C GLU A 160 -22.48 15.31 -6.16
N PHE A 161 -22.00 14.17 -5.67
CA PHE A 161 -20.98 13.33 -6.33
C PHE A 161 -21.58 11.98 -6.62
N ILE A 162 -21.18 11.39 -7.75
CA ILE A 162 -21.61 10.07 -8.19
C ILE A 162 -20.39 9.15 -8.07
N PHE A 163 -20.53 8.08 -7.28
CA PHE A 163 -19.43 7.14 -7.00
C PHE A 163 -19.69 5.77 -7.59
N THR A 164 -18.61 5.14 -8.04
CA THR A 164 -18.51 3.70 -8.26
C THR A 164 -17.61 3.11 -7.21
N CYS A 165 -18.08 2.06 -6.52
CA CYS A 165 -17.32 1.40 -5.47
C CYS A 165 -16.70 0.10 -5.98
N VAL A 166 -15.42 -0.13 -5.64
CA VAL A 166 -14.65 -1.30 -6.06
C VAL A 166 -13.57 -1.61 -5.04
N SER A 167 -13.21 -2.88 -4.88
CA SER A 167 -12.01 -3.25 -4.12
C SER A 167 -10.99 -3.95 -5.03
N MET A 168 -9.73 -3.56 -4.90
CA MET A 168 -8.57 -4.19 -5.54
C MET A 168 -7.65 -4.85 -4.50
N GLY A 169 -8.23 -5.30 -3.38
CA GLY A 169 -7.56 -5.74 -2.17
C GLY A 169 -7.62 -4.69 -1.06
N ASN A 170 -7.95 -3.47 -1.39
CA ASN A 170 -8.38 -2.39 -0.51
C ASN A 170 -9.57 -1.67 -1.14
N PRO A 171 -10.53 -1.16 -0.35
CA PRO A 171 -11.73 -0.53 -0.86
C PRO A 171 -11.46 0.85 -1.47
N HIS A 172 -12.19 1.15 -2.55
CA HIS A 172 -12.14 2.44 -3.24
C HIS A 172 -13.55 2.91 -3.58
N ALA A 173 -13.84 4.19 -3.34
CA ALA A 173 -14.98 4.91 -3.88
C ALA A 173 -14.46 5.94 -4.90
N ILE A 174 -14.82 5.77 -6.16
CA ILE A 174 -14.27 6.54 -7.27
C ILE A 174 -15.35 7.47 -7.83
N THR A 175 -15.04 8.75 -7.90
CA THR A 175 -15.87 9.73 -8.60
C THR A 175 -15.10 10.44 -9.69
N VAL A 176 -15.78 10.87 -10.74
CA VAL A 176 -15.18 11.62 -11.85
C VAL A 176 -15.45 13.11 -11.67
N VAL A 177 -14.41 13.90 -11.69
CA VAL A 177 -14.48 15.36 -11.65
C VAL A 177 -13.96 15.95 -12.95
N LYS A 178 -14.39 17.17 -13.28
CA LYS A 178 -14.03 17.83 -14.54
C LYS A 178 -12.52 18.12 -14.67
N ASP A 179 -11.87 18.44 -13.57
CA ASP A 179 -10.45 18.82 -13.51
C ASP A 179 -9.92 18.48 -12.12
N THR A 180 -9.04 17.47 -12.04
CA THR A 180 -8.50 16.98 -10.77
C THR A 180 -7.47 17.93 -10.16
N GLU A 181 -6.79 18.74 -10.96
CA GLU A 181 -5.79 19.69 -10.46
C GLU A 181 -6.43 20.92 -9.80
N LYS A 182 -7.65 21.28 -10.25
CA LYS A 182 -8.38 22.42 -9.72
C LYS A 182 -9.47 22.04 -8.72
N PHE A 183 -9.71 20.77 -8.54
CA PHE A 183 -10.72 20.30 -7.61
C PHE A 183 -10.20 20.41 -6.18
N ASP A 184 -11.00 21.02 -5.30
CA ASP A 184 -10.68 21.14 -3.87
C ASP A 184 -10.90 19.79 -3.16
N VAL A 185 -9.91 18.89 -3.34
CA VAL A 185 -9.91 17.56 -2.74
C VAL A 185 -9.86 17.64 -1.22
N GLU A 186 -9.18 18.63 -0.67
CA GLU A 186 -9.01 18.74 0.78
C GLU A 186 -10.35 19.01 1.49
N THR A 187 -11.15 19.92 0.97
CA THR A 187 -12.46 20.26 1.56
C THR A 187 -13.49 19.14 1.36
N TYR A 188 -13.71 18.74 0.10
CA TYR A 188 -14.75 17.74 -0.22
C TYR A 188 -14.35 16.33 0.18
N GLY A 189 -13.08 15.98 0.02
CA GLY A 189 -12.55 14.65 0.34
C GLY A 189 -12.71 14.28 1.81
N ARG A 190 -12.38 15.20 2.73
CA ARG A 190 -12.58 14.99 4.18
C ARG A 190 -14.01 14.69 4.56
N ILE A 191 -14.97 15.37 3.91
CA ILE A 191 -16.39 15.16 4.17
C ILE A 191 -16.83 13.81 3.62
N LEU A 192 -16.41 13.49 2.39
CA LEU A 192 -16.78 12.26 1.70
C LEU A 192 -16.16 11.01 2.36
N GLU A 193 -14.95 11.13 2.91
CA GLU A 193 -14.29 10.06 3.67
C GLU A 193 -15.05 9.73 4.97
N ALA A 194 -15.67 10.73 5.59
CA ALA A 194 -16.40 10.59 6.85
C ALA A 194 -17.88 10.17 6.67
N VAL A 195 -18.33 9.87 5.45
CA VAL A 195 -19.74 9.53 5.20
C VAL A 195 -20.08 8.13 5.70
N SER A 196 -21.18 8.03 6.46
CA SER A 196 -21.63 6.79 7.12
C SER A 196 -22.21 5.69 6.20
N TYR A 197 -22.16 5.86 4.87
CA TYR A 197 -22.52 4.82 3.91
C TYR A 197 -21.43 3.79 3.65
N THR A 198 -20.25 4.09 4.13
CA THR A 198 -19.12 3.18 4.07
C THR A 198 -18.74 2.86 5.51
N HIS A 199 -18.73 1.58 5.89
CA HIS A 199 -17.93 1.15 7.02
C HIS A 199 -16.43 1.20 6.64
N LEU A 200 -16.07 2.15 5.77
CA LEU A 200 -14.71 2.53 5.46
C LEU A 200 -14.17 3.39 6.61
N THR A 201 -14.18 2.85 7.82
CA THR A 201 -13.12 3.15 8.74
C THR A 201 -11.91 2.48 8.11
N LEU A 202 -11.19 3.23 7.29
CA LEU A 202 -9.83 2.85 6.94
C LEU A 202 -9.12 2.54 8.24
N PRO A 203 -8.51 1.34 8.36
CA PRO A 203 -7.72 1.03 9.53
C PRO A 203 -6.55 1.98 9.66
#